data_0520c1dcc8faa5eada5258dd4dfff4a7
#
_entry.id   0520c1dcc8faa5eada5258dd4dfff4a7
#
_cell.length_a   1.000
_cell.length_b   1.000
_cell.length_c   1.000
_cell.angle_alpha   90.00
_cell.angle_beta   90.00
_cell.angle_gamma   90.00
#
_symmetry.space_group_name_H-M   'P 1'
#
loop_
_entity.id
_entity.type
_entity.pdbx_description
1 polymer ?
#
loop_
_entity_poly.entity_id
_entity_poly.type
_entity_poly.pdbx_seq_one_letter_code
_entity_poly.pdbx_strand_id
1 'polypeptide(L)'
;MKKQIILIMTDTTRKDMLGCYGNPKMITPNLDRLSAEGIRYENAYTCQPVCGPARSAIFTGTFPHTNGEVTNCVAMGDNIKTVGQRLTDNGIHCGYIGKWHLDGGDYFGNGICPEGWDEAYWYDMRRYLEELTEEERLKSRKSSTSFDEDMTEEFTYAHRCSKRAVDFLEEYKDEDFFLAVSYDEPHGPSLCPAPYNTMYDGFCFEDSPNYEDDLSQKPLMQRLWAGENLHKTREEINCPSGKLSLFLGCNSFVDYEIGKVLDKIRETAPDAMVIYTSDHGDMLGNHRLTSKNAACYKEVANIPLIIKGGEAGKVVDYPASHIDLTPTILDYMGLPIPKMLEGKSMLPQINCTDIRINDEVYTEFTRYEADHDGFGGLQMMRAVISDRYKLVIHLLDSDELYDMEKDPAEICNRIQKEEYSEIRNSLHDKILEQMNRTRDLYRGYQWACRSWRTDKDPTWSCLLYTSPSPRDRQK
;
A
#
# COMPACT_ATOMS: atom_id res chain seq x y z
N MET A 1 14.67 28.34 -6.46
CA MET A 1 14.86 26.92 -6.81
C MET A 1 13.47 26.39 -7.13
N LYS A 2 13.30 25.69 -8.25
CA LYS A 2 12.01 25.08 -8.61
C LYS A 2 11.67 23.99 -7.61
N LYS A 3 10.38 23.82 -7.33
CA LYS A 3 9.86 22.75 -6.48
C LYS A 3 9.16 21.71 -7.35
N GLN A 4 9.83 20.61 -7.53
CA GLN A 4 9.38 19.54 -8.42
C GLN A 4 9.35 18.23 -7.64
N ILE A 5 8.22 17.51 -7.70
CA ILE A 5 8.04 16.22 -7.05
C ILE A 5 7.53 15.20 -8.06
N ILE A 6 8.14 14.03 -8.06
CA ILE A 6 7.67 12.88 -8.80
C ILE A 6 7.37 11.74 -7.82
N LEU A 7 6.10 11.30 -7.78
CA LEU A 7 5.67 10.10 -7.07
C LEU A 7 5.56 8.95 -8.07
N ILE A 8 6.40 7.95 -7.93
CA ILE A 8 6.39 6.72 -8.72
C ILE A 8 5.80 5.60 -7.87
N MET A 9 4.79 4.91 -8.37
CA MET A 9 4.13 3.82 -7.65
C MET A 9 4.05 2.59 -8.53
N THR A 10 4.18 1.41 -7.91
CA THR A 10 3.84 0.11 -8.51
C THR A 10 2.71 -0.53 -7.73
N ASP A 11 1.96 -1.44 -8.35
CA ASP A 11 0.89 -2.18 -7.69
C ASP A 11 1.38 -3.57 -7.27
N THR A 12 1.16 -3.93 -6.00
CA THR A 12 1.45 -5.28 -5.49
C THR A 12 2.95 -5.61 -5.38
N THR A 13 3.87 -4.65 -5.39
CA THR A 13 5.30 -4.93 -5.22
C THR A 13 5.65 -5.12 -3.74
N ARG A 14 6.06 -6.33 -3.38
CA ARG A 14 6.62 -6.63 -2.05
C ARG A 14 8.01 -6.02 -1.89
N LYS A 15 8.37 -5.71 -0.65
CA LYS A 15 9.69 -5.17 -0.32
C LYS A 15 10.84 -6.09 -0.76
N ASP A 16 10.71 -7.40 -0.56
CA ASP A 16 11.70 -8.41 -0.96
C ASP A 16 11.72 -8.75 -2.47
N MET A 17 10.93 -8.05 -3.27
CA MET A 17 11.01 -8.07 -4.74
C MET A 17 11.96 -7.00 -5.30
N LEU A 18 12.71 -6.32 -4.44
CA LEU A 18 13.69 -5.31 -4.80
C LEU A 18 15.08 -5.68 -4.26
N GLY A 19 16.11 -5.54 -5.10
CA GLY A 19 17.51 -5.85 -4.74
C GLY A 19 18.01 -5.04 -3.56
N CYS A 20 17.69 -3.73 -3.53
CA CYS A 20 18.09 -2.83 -2.45
C CYS A 20 17.52 -3.18 -1.07
N TYR A 21 16.47 -4.00 -1.00
CA TYR A 21 15.92 -4.51 0.27
C TYR A 21 16.48 -5.89 0.66
N GLY A 22 17.62 -6.26 0.11
CA GLY A 22 18.37 -7.44 0.57
C GLY A 22 18.10 -8.73 -0.20
N ASN A 23 17.36 -8.68 -1.30
CA ASN A 23 17.18 -9.84 -2.18
C ASN A 23 18.07 -9.74 -3.44
N PRO A 24 19.31 -10.25 -3.41
CA PRO A 24 20.25 -10.11 -4.52
C PRO A 24 19.84 -10.93 -5.77
N LYS A 25 18.84 -11.79 -5.66
CA LYS A 25 18.30 -12.55 -6.80
C LYS A 25 17.33 -11.72 -7.63
N MET A 26 16.80 -10.62 -7.07
CA MET A 26 15.92 -9.72 -7.78
C MET A 26 16.73 -8.69 -8.59
N ILE A 27 16.38 -8.54 -9.85
CA ILE A 27 17.08 -7.65 -10.80
C ILE A 27 16.25 -6.36 -10.94
N THR A 28 16.57 -5.37 -10.10
CA THR A 28 15.90 -4.06 -10.06
C THR A 28 16.92 -2.91 -10.01
N PRO A 29 17.82 -2.82 -11.01
CA PRO A 29 18.98 -1.93 -10.94
C PRO A 29 18.63 -0.45 -10.89
N ASN A 30 17.48 -0.04 -11.39
CA ASN A 30 17.06 1.37 -11.41
C ASN A 30 16.55 1.82 -10.04
N LEU A 31 15.76 1.00 -9.36
CA LEU A 31 15.31 1.22 -7.99
C LEU A 31 16.47 1.06 -6.99
N ASP A 32 17.38 0.13 -7.23
CA ASP A 32 18.61 -0.02 -6.44
C ASP A 32 19.47 1.24 -6.51
N ARG A 33 19.61 1.84 -7.71
CA ARG A 33 20.29 3.11 -7.93
C ARG A 33 19.55 4.26 -7.23
N LEU A 34 18.21 4.35 -7.35
CA LEU A 34 17.41 5.36 -6.65
C LEU A 34 17.61 5.27 -5.14
N SER A 35 17.66 4.05 -4.58
CA SER A 35 17.95 3.80 -3.17
C SER A 35 19.33 4.29 -2.75
N ALA A 36 20.33 4.09 -3.59
CA ALA A 36 21.69 4.59 -3.34
C ALA A 36 21.79 6.12 -3.43
N GLU A 37 20.95 6.75 -4.25
CA GLU A 37 20.87 8.21 -4.40
C GLU A 37 19.96 8.90 -3.37
N GLY A 38 19.18 8.13 -2.59
CA GLY A 38 18.19 8.65 -1.66
C GLY A 38 18.21 7.98 -0.28
N ILE A 39 17.08 8.05 0.38
CA ILE A 39 16.80 7.46 1.69
C ILE A 39 15.87 6.28 1.49
N ARG A 40 16.24 5.10 2.03
CA ARG A 40 15.41 3.91 2.05
C ARG A 40 14.78 3.72 3.42
N TYR A 41 13.47 3.52 3.46
CA TYR A 41 12.74 3.23 4.68
C TYR A 41 12.55 1.72 4.85
N GLU A 42 13.02 1.17 5.95
CA GLU A 42 12.87 -0.27 6.24
C GLU A 42 11.47 -0.61 6.77
N ASN A 43 10.84 0.32 7.48
CA ASN A 43 9.59 0.12 8.19
C ASN A 43 8.49 1.07 7.69
N ALA A 44 8.26 1.07 6.36
CA ALA A 44 7.12 1.75 5.76
C ALA A 44 5.93 0.80 5.62
N TYR A 45 4.72 1.30 5.94
CA TYR A 45 3.51 0.48 5.96
C TYR A 45 2.37 1.11 5.19
N THR A 46 1.60 0.26 4.50
CA THR A 46 0.33 0.68 3.90
C THR A 46 -0.75 0.89 4.96
N CYS A 47 -1.65 1.83 4.72
CA CYS A 47 -2.77 2.07 5.61
C CYS A 47 -3.83 0.97 5.55
N GLN A 48 -3.99 0.35 4.38
CA GLN A 48 -4.84 -0.81 4.17
C GLN A 48 -4.25 -1.63 3.01
N PRO A 49 -4.03 -2.95 3.16
CA PRO A 49 -3.38 -3.76 2.13
C PRO A 49 -4.34 -4.15 0.98
N VAL A 50 -4.96 -3.16 0.35
CA VAL A 50 -5.86 -3.27 -0.80
C VAL A 50 -5.71 -2.02 -1.66
N CYS A 51 -5.73 -2.15 -2.99
CA CYS A 51 -5.33 -1.11 -3.94
C CYS A 51 -6.05 0.24 -3.73
N GLY A 52 -7.38 0.31 -3.90
CA GLY A 52 -8.15 1.55 -3.78
C GLY A 52 -7.94 2.24 -2.42
N PRO A 53 -8.23 1.57 -1.29
CA PRO A 53 -7.99 2.12 0.04
C PRO A 53 -6.56 2.61 0.30
N ALA A 54 -5.53 1.86 -0.14
CA ALA A 54 -4.14 2.30 -0.01
C ALA A 54 -3.87 3.58 -0.80
N ARG A 55 -4.36 3.63 -2.05
CA ARG A 55 -4.22 4.79 -2.94
C ARG A 55 -4.96 6.01 -2.39
N SER A 56 -6.19 5.82 -1.88
CA SER A 56 -6.95 6.90 -1.24
C SER A 56 -6.18 7.52 -0.07
N ALA A 57 -5.53 6.71 0.76
CA ALA A 57 -4.69 7.19 1.86
C ALA A 57 -3.46 7.98 1.36
N ILE A 58 -2.79 7.52 0.31
CA ILE A 58 -1.64 8.20 -0.32
C ILE A 58 -2.04 9.59 -0.82
N PHE A 59 -3.15 9.68 -1.58
CA PHE A 59 -3.54 10.92 -2.25
C PHE A 59 -4.35 11.88 -1.39
N THR A 60 -4.86 11.45 -0.22
CA THR A 60 -5.63 12.33 0.69
C THR A 60 -4.91 12.67 1.99
N GLY A 61 -3.95 11.84 2.44
CA GLY A 61 -3.32 11.93 3.76
C GLY A 61 -4.28 11.60 4.91
N THR A 62 -5.34 10.81 4.63
CA THR A 62 -6.33 10.35 5.61
C THR A 62 -6.56 8.86 5.50
N PHE A 63 -6.97 8.22 6.59
CA PHE A 63 -7.29 6.80 6.57
C PHE A 63 -8.52 6.49 5.70
N PRO A 64 -8.64 5.28 5.13
CA PRO A 64 -9.79 4.86 4.34
C PRO A 64 -11.13 5.05 5.04
N HIS A 65 -11.24 4.80 6.35
CA HIS A 65 -12.48 5.05 7.09
C HIS A 65 -12.85 6.54 7.15
N THR A 66 -11.90 7.46 6.98
CA THR A 66 -12.12 8.91 6.96
C THR A 66 -12.47 9.41 5.56
N ASN A 67 -11.80 8.92 4.51
CA ASN A 67 -12.04 9.35 3.13
C ASN A 67 -13.18 8.58 2.43
N GLY A 68 -13.66 7.49 3.04
CA GLY A 68 -14.81 6.72 2.58
C GLY A 68 -14.48 5.55 1.66
N GLU A 69 -13.28 5.46 1.11
CA GLU A 69 -12.87 4.36 0.23
C GLU A 69 -12.34 3.17 1.03
N VAL A 70 -13.27 2.46 1.66
CA VAL A 70 -12.95 1.35 2.56
C VAL A 70 -12.77 0.00 1.86
N THR A 71 -13.18 -0.12 0.58
CA THR A 71 -13.00 -1.29 -0.28
C THR A 71 -12.74 -0.85 -1.72
N ASN A 72 -12.23 -1.76 -2.57
CA ASN A 72 -12.02 -1.49 -4.01
C ASN A 72 -13.32 -1.18 -4.79
N CYS A 73 -14.49 -1.44 -4.22
CA CYS A 73 -15.78 -1.29 -4.87
C CYS A 73 -16.48 0.03 -4.54
N VAL A 74 -15.87 0.88 -3.72
CA VAL A 74 -16.47 2.15 -3.24
C VAL A 74 -15.57 3.30 -3.68
N ALA A 75 -16.16 4.27 -4.36
CA ALA A 75 -15.43 5.49 -4.73
C ALA A 75 -15.05 6.31 -3.49
N MET A 76 -13.93 6.98 -3.58
CA MET A 76 -13.53 7.97 -2.58
C MET A 76 -14.57 9.09 -2.48
N GLY A 77 -14.82 9.58 -1.25
CA GLY A 77 -15.81 10.63 -1.02
C GLY A 77 -15.36 12.00 -1.58
N ASP A 78 -16.26 12.70 -2.25
CA ASP A 78 -16.02 14.03 -2.81
C ASP A 78 -15.74 15.13 -1.77
N ASN A 79 -16.01 14.85 -0.50
CA ASN A 79 -15.78 15.79 0.61
C ASN A 79 -14.33 15.84 1.08
N ILE A 80 -13.46 14.97 0.57
CA ILE A 80 -12.04 14.93 0.90
C ILE A 80 -11.21 15.32 -0.33
N LYS A 81 -10.48 16.43 -0.22
CA LYS A 81 -9.57 16.87 -1.29
C LYS A 81 -8.33 16.00 -1.39
N THR A 82 -8.00 15.61 -2.61
CA THR A 82 -6.71 14.97 -2.93
C THR A 82 -5.54 15.96 -2.86
N VAL A 83 -4.33 15.45 -2.83
CA VAL A 83 -3.11 16.26 -2.95
C VAL A 83 -3.09 17.03 -4.26
N GLY A 84 -3.55 16.45 -5.38
CA GLY A 84 -3.66 17.14 -6.68
C GLY A 84 -4.54 18.38 -6.58
N GLN A 85 -5.77 18.26 -6.05
CA GLN A 85 -6.66 19.41 -5.83
C GLN A 85 -6.03 20.49 -4.93
N ARG A 86 -5.33 20.07 -3.84
CA ARG A 86 -4.68 21.02 -2.93
C ARG A 86 -3.53 21.78 -3.59
N LEU A 87 -2.75 21.10 -4.41
CA LEU A 87 -1.64 21.72 -5.15
C LEU A 87 -2.15 22.65 -6.25
N THR A 88 -3.14 22.20 -7.03
CA THR A 88 -3.73 22.99 -8.11
C THR A 88 -4.45 24.23 -7.59
N ASP A 89 -5.13 24.16 -6.43
CA ASP A 89 -5.69 25.33 -5.75
C ASP A 89 -4.63 26.42 -5.43
N ASN A 90 -3.35 26.03 -5.40
CA ASN A 90 -2.22 26.92 -5.14
C ASN A 90 -1.36 27.20 -6.39
N GLY A 91 -1.89 26.88 -7.58
CA GLY A 91 -1.26 27.19 -8.86
C GLY A 91 -0.10 26.26 -9.24
N ILE A 92 0.03 25.11 -8.58
CA ILE A 92 1.05 24.10 -8.92
C ILE A 92 0.46 23.16 -9.97
N HIS A 93 1.20 22.90 -11.03
CA HIS A 93 0.79 21.99 -12.10
C HIS A 93 0.86 20.53 -11.64
N CYS A 94 -0.20 19.74 -11.87
CA CYS A 94 -0.31 18.35 -11.41
C CYS A 94 -0.64 17.40 -12.54
N GLY A 95 0.29 16.48 -12.87
CA GLY A 95 0.06 15.39 -13.83
C GLY A 95 -0.22 14.07 -13.11
N TYR A 96 -1.14 13.28 -13.66
CA TYR A 96 -1.40 11.91 -13.22
C TYR A 96 -1.39 10.93 -14.39
N ILE A 97 -0.52 9.94 -14.32
CA ILE A 97 -0.33 8.95 -15.38
C ILE A 97 -0.33 7.56 -14.75
N GLY A 98 -1.29 6.73 -15.12
CA GLY A 98 -1.35 5.35 -14.63
C GLY A 98 -2.62 5.00 -13.87
N LYS A 99 -2.61 3.88 -13.17
CA LYS A 99 -3.74 3.32 -12.43
C LYS A 99 -4.23 4.28 -11.35
N TRP A 100 -5.52 4.69 -11.45
CA TRP A 100 -6.20 5.54 -10.47
C TRP A 100 -6.89 4.74 -9.37
N HIS A 101 -7.92 3.99 -9.72
CA HIS A 101 -8.67 3.08 -8.87
C HIS A 101 -9.31 3.74 -7.62
N LEU A 102 -9.75 5.02 -7.75
CA LEU A 102 -10.44 5.79 -6.70
C LEU A 102 -11.85 6.25 -7.12
N ASP A 103 -12.37 5.80 -8.25
CA ASP A 103 -13.62 6.24 -8.86
C ASP A 103 -14.74 5.18 -8.84
N GLY A 104 -14.61 4.17 -8.00
CA GLY A 104 -15.63 3.15 -7.78
C GLY A 104 -15.25 1.76 -8.20
N GLY A 105 -16.26 0.89 -8.40
CA GLY A 105 -16.08 -0.54 -8.60
C GLY A 105 -15.51 -0.99 -9.93
N ASP A 106 -15.12 -0.09 -10.84
CA ASP A 106 -14.47 -0.47 -12.09
C ASP A 106 -12.93 -0.41 -11.93
N TYR A 107 -12.30 -1.56 -11.97
CA TYR A 107 -10.85 -1.71 -11.89
C TYR A 107 -10.09 -0.86 -12.91
N PHE A 108 -10.66 -0.64 -14.09
CA PHE A 108 -10.01 0.11 -15.17
C PHE A 108 -10.17 1.63 -15.02
N GLY A 109 -11.02 2.08 -14.13
CA GLY A 109 -11.42 3.47 -14.04
C GLY A 109 -12.49 3.84 -15.07
N ASN A 110 -12.91 5.09 -15.05
CA ASN A 110 -13.96 5.62 -15.92
C ASN A 110 -13.43 6.48 -17.10
N GLY A 111 -12.12 6.73 -17.17
CA GLY A 111 -11.47 7.54 -18.19
C GLY A 111 -11.67 9.05 -18.01
N ILE A 112 -12.34 9.49 -16.96
CA ILE A 112 -12.63 10.89 -16.67
C ILE A 112 -11.55 11.45 -15.73
N CYS A 113 -10.89 12.53 -16.16
CA CYS A 113 -9.91 13.21 -15.32
C CYS A 113 -10.57 13.84 -14.10
N PRO A 114 -10.20 13.45 -12.87
CA PRO A 114 -10.72 14.08 -11.66
C PRO A 114 -10.18 15.50 -11.48
N GLU A 115 -10.91 16.31 -10.73
CA GLU A 115 -10.45 17.65 -10.37
C GLU A 115 -9.08 17.61 -9.68
N GLY A 116 -8.21 18.55 -10.02
CA GLY A 116 -6.86 18.67 -9.46
C GLY A 116 -5.76 18.00 -10.29
N TRP A 117 -6.11 17.45 -11.46
CA TRP A 117 -5.14 16.87 -12.39
C TRP A 117 -5.27 17.48 -13.77
N ASP A 118 -4.17 17.48 -14.55
CA ASP A 118 -4.16 17.97 -15.93
C ASP A 118 -4.78 16.92 -16.86
N GLU A 119 -5.87 17.30 -17.55
CA GLU A 119 -6.55 16.43 -18.50
C GLU A 119 -5.66 16.01 -19.67
N ALA A 120 -4.70 16.85 -20.09
CA ALA A 120 -3.77 16.52 -21.19
C ALA A 120 -2.86 15.35 -20.83
N TYR A 121 -2.57 15.16 -19.54
CA TYR A 121 -1.72 14.10 -19.01
C TYR A 121 -2.48 13.06 -18.19
N TRP A 122 -3.82 13.17 -18.12
CA TRP A 122 -4.62 12.12 -17.50
C TRP A 122 -4.60 10.85 -18.35
N TYR A 123 -4.06 9.76 -17.76
CA TYR A 123 -3.95 8.47 -18.44
C TYR A 123 -4.19 7.32 -17.49
N ASP A 124 -5.46 6.96 -17.30
CA ASP A 124 -5.86 5.79 -16.52
C ASP A 124 -5.91 4.51 -17.41
N MET A 125 -6.25 3.39 -16.79
CA MET A 125 -6.34 2.12 -17.51
C MET A 125 -7.49 2.10 -18.54
N ARG A 126 -8.54 2.91 -18.35
CA ARG A 126 -9.62 3.06 -19.34
C ARG A 126 -9.09 3.71 -20.63
N ARG A 127 -8.30 4.77 -20.50
CA ARG A 127 -7.66 5.43 -21.65
C ARG A 127 -6.72 4.47 -22.40
N TYR A 128 -5.97 3.65 -21.65
CA TYR A 128 -5.15 2.60 -22.27
C TYR A 128 -6.01 1.62 -23.09
N LEU A 129 -7.12 1.14 -22.56
CA LEU A 129 -8.00 0.21 -23.27
C LEU A 129 -8.66 0.85 -24.51
N GLU A 130 -8.93 2.16 -24.46
CA GLU A 130 -9.48 2.91 -25.61
C GLU A 130 -8.51 3.03 -26.78
N GLU A 131 -7.20 3.02 -26.50
CA GLU A 131 -6.15 3.03 -27.53
C GLU A 131 -5.98 1.67 -28.23
N LEU A 132 -6.48 0.59 -27.62
CA LEU A 132 -6.35 -0.77 -28.11
C LEU A 132 -7.53 -1.17 -29.01
N THR A 133 -7.25 -1.98 -30.04
CA THR A 133 -8.27 -2.70 -30.80
C THR A 133 -8.99 -3.73 -29.90
N GLU A 134 -10.12 -4.26 -30.35
CA GLU A 134 -10.87 -5.28 -29.60
C GLU A 134 -10.02 -6.54 -29.33
N GLU A 135 -9.23 -6.98 -30.31
CA GLU A 135 -8.33 -8.11 -30.15
C GLU A 135 -7.22 -7.83 -29.13
N GLU A 136 -6.59 -6.66 -29.21
CA GLU A 136 -5.56 -6.24 -28.26
C GLU A 136 -6.10 -6.10 -26.84
N ARG A 137 -7.34 -5.63 -26.66
CA ARG A 137 -8.00 -5.61 -25.33
C ARG A 137 -8.12 -7.01 -24.73
N LEU A 138 -8.47 -8.01 -25.55
CA LEU A 138 -8.53 -9.40 -25.09
C LEU A 138 -7.14 -9.94 -24.76
N LYS A 139 -6.12 -9.61 -25.56
CA LYS A 139 -4.72 -9.97 -25.30
C LYS A 139 -4.22 -9.32 -24.00
N SER A 140 -4.54 -8.05 -23.75
CA SER A 140 -4.09 -7.31 -22.56
C SER A 140 -4.62 -7.91 -21.23
N ARG A 141 -5.56 -8.84 -21.28
CA ARG A 141 -6.15 -9.51 -20.09
C ARG A 141 -5.62 -10.93 -19.85
N LYS A 142 -4.64 -11.39 -20.61
CA LYS A 142 -4.14 -12.75 -20.55
C LYS A 142 -2.64 -12.79 -20.28
N SER A 143 -2.22 -13.43 -19.22
CA SER A 143 -0.80 -13.64 -18.90
C SER A 143 -0.02 -14.36 -20.03
N SER A 144 -0.73 -15.22 -20.81
CA SER A 144 -0.13 -15.92 -21.94
C SER A 144 0.35 -15.00 -23.06
N THR A 145 -0.20 -13.78 -23.17
CA THR A 145 0.22 -12.77 -24.15
C THR A 145 1.69 -12.36 -24.01
N SER A 146 2.25 -12.47 -22.81
CA SER A 146 3.68 -12.23 -22.57
C SER A 146 4.60 -13.19 -23.34
N PHE A 147 4.06 -14.27 -23.89
CA PHE A 147 4.79 -15.29 -24.67
C PHE A 147 4.45 -15.27 -26.16
N ASP A 148 3.62 -14.34 -26.61
CA ASP A 148 3.31 -14.14 -28.01
C ASP A 148 4.57 -13.62 -28.74
N GLU A 149 4.80 -14.05 -29.98
CA GLU A 149 5.98 -13.66 -30.79
C GLU A 149 5.99 -12.15 -31.10
N ASP A 150 4.82 -11.52 -31.13
CA ASP A 150 4.61 -10.09 -31.39
C ASP A 150 4.54 -9.24 -30.11
N MET A 151 4.78 -9.82 -28.94
CA MET A 151 4.76 -9.08 -27.69
C MET A 151 5.96 -8.13 -27.57
N THR A 152 5.69 -6.84 -27.47
CA THR A 152 6.69 -5.78 -27.34
C THR A 152 6.42 -4.91 -26.13
N GLU A 153 7.39 -4.05 -25.75
CA GLU A 153 7.20 -3.12 -24.63
C GLU A 153 6.09 -2.10 -24.92
N GLU A 154 5.94 -1.64 -26.18
CA GLU A 154 4.93 -0.64 -26.59
C GLU A 154 3.49 -1.13 -26.40
N PHE A 155 3.28 -2.44 -26.35
CA PHE A 155 1.98 -3.01 -26.06
C PHE A 155 1.61 -2.85 -24.58
N THR A 156 2.58 -2.81 -23.67
CA THR A 156 2.35 -2.79 -22.22
C THR A 156 1.81 -1.44 -21.74
N TYR A 157 1.05 -1.49 -20.66
CA TYR A 157 0.58 -0.28 -19.97
C TYR A 157 1.75 0.50 -19.35
N ALA A 158 2.71 -0.20 -18.72
CA ALA A 158 3.89 0.41 -18.13
C ALA A 158 4.69 1.26 -19.12
N HIS A 159 4.97 0.74 -20.32
CA HIS A 159 5.70 1.51 -21.33
C HIS A 159 4.96 2.79 -21.74
N ARG A 160 3.65 2.70 -21.93
CA ARG A 160 2.83 3.86 -22.30
C ARG A 160 2.77 4.90 -21.18
N CYS A 161 2.76 4.47 -19.92
CA CYS A 161 2.88 5.36 -18.77
C CYS A 161 4.25 6.07 -18.75
N SER A 162 5.34 5.30 -18.90
CA SER A 162 6.70 5.85 -18.93
C SER A 162 6.91 6.88 -20.03
N LYS A 163 6.42 6.58 -21.24
CA LYS A 163 6.50 7.52 -22.37
C LYS A 163 5.82 8.85 -22.06
N ARG A 164 4.59 8.81 -21.53
CA ARG A 164 3.86 10.03 -21.15
C ARG A 164 4.52 10.80 -20.02
N ALA A 165 5.11 10.08 -19.06
CA ALA A 165 5.87 10.70 -17.98
C ALA A 165 7.12 11.44 -18.52
N VAL A 166 7.83 10.84 -19.48
CA VAL A 166 8.96 11.47 -20.17
C VAL A 166 8.53 12.74 -20.91
N ASP A 167 7.39 12.69 -21.61
CA ASP A 167 6.83 13.85 -22.33
C ASP A 167 6.45 14.97 -21.35
N PHE A 168 5.79 14.65 -20.23
CA PHE A 168 5.46 15.60 -19.16
C PHE A 168 6.71 16.28 -18.59
N LEU A 169 7.73 15.49 -18.27
CA LEU A 169 8.98 16.00 -17.69
C LEU A 169 9.73 16.95 -18.64
N GLU A 170 9.65 16.73 -19.96
CA GLU A 170 10.22 17.64 -20.94
C GLU A 170 9.43 18.94 -21.05
N GLU A 171 8.10 18.85 -21.05
CA GLU A 171 7.21 20.01 -21.22
C GLU A 171 7.28 20.95 -20.02
N TYR A 172 7.21 20.39 -18.77
CA TYR A 172 7.12 21.17 -17.53
C TYR A 172 8.45 21.32 -16.78
N LYS A 173 9.59 21.01 -17.40
CA LYS A 173 10.92 21.09 -16.77
C LYS A 173 11.26 22.45 -16.14
N ASP A 174 10.61 23.51 -16.62
CA ASP A 174 10.85 24.89 -16.20
C ASP A 174 9.86 25.42 -15.14
N GLU A 175 8.90 24.59 -14.71
CA GLU A 175 7.84 24.94 -13.79
C GLU A 175 7.93 24.18 -12.45
N ASP A 176 7.19 24.65 -11.45
CA ASP A 176 6.91 23.88 -10.23
C ASP A 176 5.80 22.89 -10.57
N PHE A 177 6.00 21.59 -10.27
CA PHE A 177 5.00 20.57 -10.58
C PHE A 177 4.98 19.43 -9.58
N PHE A 178 3.87 18.70 -9.61
CA PHE A 178 3.72 17.37 -9.03
C PHE A 178 3.30 16.38 -10.12
N LEU A 179 4.09 15.34 -10.32
CA LEU A 179 3.79 14.25 -11.24
C LEU A 179 3.60 12.94 -10.46
N ALA A 180 2.46 12.29 -10.60
CA ALA A 180 2.24 10.93 -10.14
C ALA A 180 2.29 9.96 -11.34
N VAL A 181 3.19 8.96 -11.27
CA VAL A 181 3.28 7.87 -12.24
C VAL A 181 2.96 6.56 -11.53
N SER A 182 1.80 5.99 -11.83
CA SER A 182 1.22 4.87 -11.12
C SER A 182 1.08 3.64 -12.01
N TYR A 183 2.08 2.78 -11.99
CA TYR A 183 2.08 1.54 -12.77
C TYR A 183 1.08 0.54 -12.18
N ASP A 184 0.33 -0.17 -13.04
CA ASP A 184 -0.46 -1.33 -12.65
C ASP A 184 0.43 -2.55 -12.43
N GLU A 185 1.51 -2.64 -13.21
CA GLU A 185 2.47 -3.74 -13.09
C GLU A 185 3.25 -3.66 -11.76
N PRO A 186 3.61 -4.81 -11.19
CA PRO A 186 3.49 -6.17 -11.69
C PRO A 186 2.13 -6.87 -11.45
N HIS A 187 1.07 -6.18 -11.00
CA HIS A 187 -0.27 -6.76 -10.80
C HIS A 187 -0.71 -7.61 -12.01
N GLY A 188 -1.52 -8.63 -11.75
CA GLY A 188 -2.01 -9.52 -12.83
C GLY A 188 -2.82 -8.78 -13.90
N PRO A 189 -2.62 -9.14 -15.16
CA PRO A 189 -2.02 -10.36 -15.69
C PRO A 189 -0.49 -10.40 -15.80
N SER A 190 0.24 -9.41 -15.29
CA SER A 190 1.71 -9.35 -15.23
C SER A 190 2.35 -9.36 -16.63
N LEU A 191 1.88 -8.50 -17.52
CA LEU A 191 2.35 -8.46 -18.90
C LEU A 191 3.76 -7.85 -19.00
N CYS A 192 4.68 -8.63 -19.58
CA CYS A 192 6.01 -8.16 -19.88
C CYS A 192 6.57 -8.89 -21.12
N PRO A 193 7.41 -8.22 -21.96
CA PRO A 193 8.03 -8.84 -23.10
C PRO A 193 9.25 -9.69 -22.72
N ALA A 194 9.80 -10.42 -23.67
CA ALA A 194 11.12 -11.04 -23.53
C ALA A 194 12.21 -9.95 -23.30
N PRO A 195 13.24 -10.18 -22.49
CA PRO A 195 13.55 -11.45 -21.81
C PRO A 195 12.87 -11.61 -20.45
N TYR A 196 12.07 -10.64 -20.01
CA TYR A 196 11.48 -10.58 -18.66
C TYR A 196 10.49 -11.72 -18.41
N ASN A 197 9.71 -12.12 -19.41
CA ASN A 197 8.70 -13.17 -19.33
C ASN A 197 9.22 -14.54 -18.87
N THR A 198 10.54 -14.81 -19.01
CA THR A 198 11.20 -16.05 -18.58
C THR A 198 12.39 -15.83 -17.64
N MET A 199 12.67 -14.57 -17.28
CA MET A 199 13.85 -14.19 -16.50
C MET A 199 13.98 -14.95 -15.18
N TYR A 200 12.87 -15.30 -14.56
CA TYR A 200 12.81 -15.97 -13.27
C TYR A 200 12.30 -17.42 -13.35
N ASP A 201 12.45 -18.08 -14.51
CA ASP A 201 12.09 -19.50 -14.61
C ASP A 201 12.91 -20.32 -13.63
N GLY A 202 12.21 -21.13 -12.80
CA GLY A 202 12.83 -21.89 -11.72
C GLY A 202 13.24 -21.08 -10.48
N PHE A 203 12.87 -19.81 -10.40
CA PHE A 203 13.14 -19.01 -9.21
C PHE A 203 12.34 -19.51 -8.00
N CYS A 204 12.99 -19.53 -6.84
CA CYS A 204 12.38 -19.71 -5.55
C CYS A 204 12.89 -18.63 -4.58
N PHE A 205 11.98 -18.03 -3.82
CA PHE A 205 12.36 -17.22 -2.66
C PHE A 205 13.13 -18.09 -1.65
N GLU A 206 13.94 -17.45 -0.81
CA GLU A 206 14.58 -18.15 0.30
C GLU A 206 13.53 -18.75 1.24
N ASP A 207 13.88 -19.85 1.89
CA ASP A 207 12.97 -20.50 2.82
C ASP A 207 12.65 -19.58 4.00
N SER A 208 11.35 -19.37 4.21
CA SER A 208 10.84 -18.66 5.37
C SER A 208 10.00 -19.63 6.20
N PRO A 209 10.19 -19.68 7.52
CA PRO A 209 9.46 -20.62 8.36
C PRO A 209 7.92 -20.42 8.30
N ASN A 210 7.43 -19.26 7.84
CA ASN A 210 5.99 -19.01 7.71
C ASN A 210 5.34 -19.70 6.50
N TYR A 211 6.10 -20.30 5.59
CA TYR A 211 5.52 -21.19 4.57
C TYR A 211 4.90 -22.45 5.17
N GLU A 212 5.37 -22.87 6.34
CA GLU A 212 4.87 -24.04 7.07
C GLU A 212 3.84 -23.66 8.16
N ASP A 213 3.41 -22.41 8.24
CA ASP A 213 2.39 -21.98 9.19
C ASP A 213 1.05 -22.71 8.91
N ASP A 214 0.55 -23.44 9.89
CA ASP A 214 -0.71 -24.18 9.81
C ASP A 214 -1.95 -23.31 10.11
N LEU A 215 -1.72 -22.04 10.45
CA LEU A 215 -2.73 -21.05 10.84
C LEU A 215 -3.60 -21.49 12.03
N SER A 216 -3.17 -22.47 12.84
CA SER A 216 -3.97 -23.01 13.95
C SER A 216 -4.22 -22.00 15.06
N GLN A 217 -3.32 -21.02 15.22
CA GLN A 217 -3.40 -19.94 16.22
C GLN A 217 -3.77 -18.57 15.60
N LYS A 218 -4.29 -18.58 14.40
CA LYS A 218 -4.63 -17.39 13.62
C LYS A 218 -6.14 -17.20 13.52
N PRO A 219 -6.61 -16.03 13.10
CA PRO A 219 -8.01 -15.80 12.81
C PRO A 219 -8.60 -16.86 11.87
N LEU A 220 -9.84 -17.28 12.15
CA LEU A 220 -10.53 -18.28 11.33
C LEU A 220 -10.60 -17.86 9.85
N MET A 221 -10.78 -16.57 9.61
CA MET A 221 -10.88 -16.06 8.24
C MET A 221 -9.59 -16.26 7.44
N GLN A 222 -8.41 -16.22 8.07
CA GLN A 222 -7.15 -16.53 7.39
C GLN A 222 -7.05 -18.01 7.00
N ARG A 223 -7.55 -18.91 7.83
CA ARG A 223 -7.64 -20.34 7.50
C ARG A 223 -8.61 -20.61 6.35
N LEU A 224 -9.75 -19.92 6.34
CA LEU A 224 -10.72 -20.01 5.24
C LEU A 224 -10.12 -19.44 3.95
N TRP A 225 -9.36 -18.36 4.03
CA TRP A 225 -8.63 -17.78 2.90
C TRP A 225 -7.57 -18.74 2.35
N ALA A 226 -6.79 -19.39 3.22
CA ALA A 226 -5.81 -20.39 2.80
C ALA A 226 -6.47 -21.57 2.09
N GLY A 227 -7.67 -21.99 2.56
CA GLY A 227 -8.44 -23.06 1.93
C GLY A 227 -7.62 -24.33 1.71
N GLU A 228 -7.59 -24.81 0.45
CA GLU A 228 -6.82 -25.99 0.07
C GLU A 228 -5.29 -25.83 0.18
N ASN A 229 -4.78 -24.58 0.22
CA ASN A 229 -3.35 -24.35 0.37
C ASN A 229 -2.78 -24.86 1.70
N LEU A 230 -3.63 -25.06 2.72
CA LEU A 230 -3.22 -25.69 3.98
C LEU A 230 -2.66 -27.11 3.79
N HIS A 231 -2.99 -27.76 2.68
CA HIS A 231 -2.58 -29.12 2.37
C HIS A 231 -1.54 -29.21 1.23
N LYS A 232 -1.08 -28.06 0.71
CA LYS A 232 -0.14 -27.99 -0.41
C LYS A 232 1.27 -27.66 0.09
N THR A 233 2.26 -28.12 -0.66
CA THR A 233 3.65 -27.65 -0.50
C THR A 233 3.79 -26.22 -1.03
N ARG A 234 4.87 -25.55 -0.69
CA ARG A 234 5.23 -24.23 -1.22
C ARG A 234 5.27 -24.23 -2.76
N GLU A 235 5.91 -25.24 -3.33
CA GLU A 235 6.01 -25.41 -4.78
C GLU A 235 4.62 -25.52 -5.41
N GLU A 236 3.73 -26.30 -4.81
CA GLU A 236 2.35 -26.45 -5.29
C GLU A 236 1.53 -25.15 -5.17
N ILE A 237 1.85 -24.28 -4.21
CA ILE A 237 1.19 -22.97 -4.08
C ILE A 237 1.74 -21.98 -5.12
N ASN A 238 3.05 -21.93 -5.33
CA ASN A 238 3.73 -20.90 -6.12
C ASN A 238 4.03 -21.33 -7.56
N CYS A 239 4.15 -22.62 -7.86
CA CYS A 239 4.62 -23.12 -9.16
C CYS A 239 3.57 -23.71 -10.11
N PRO A 240 2.24 -23.69 -9.88
CA PRO A 240 1.33 -24.45 -10.74
C PRO A 240 1.23 -23.97 -12.19
N SER A 241 1.87 -22.84 -12.58
CA SER A 241 1.64 -22.27 -13.92
C SER A 241 2.68 -21.26 -14.42
N GLY A 242 3.87 -21.21 -13.84
CA GLY A 242 4.83 -20.15 -14.18
C GLY A 242 4.40 -18.73 -13.76
N LYS A 243 3.30 -18.61 -13.04
CA LYS A 243 2.74 -17.29 -12.65
C LYS A 243 3.71 -16.50 -11.79
N LEU A 244 4.41 -17.15 -10.84
CA LEU A 244 5.38 -16.45 -10.00
C LEU A 244 6.54 -15.92 -10.84
N SER A 245 7.11 -16.75 -11.74
CA SER A 245 8.20 -16.33 -12.63
C SER A 245 7.79 -15.11 -13.46
N LEU A 246 6.63 -15.16 -14.08
CA LEU A 246 6.10 -14.04 -14.87
C LEU A 246 5.85 -12.78 -14.04
N PHE A 247 5.29 -12.93 -12.84
CA PHE A 247 5.04 -11.82 -11.91
C PHE A 247 6.36 -11.13 -11.50
N LEU A 248 7.39 -11.90 -11.16
CA LEU A 248 8.71 -11.37 -10.83
C LEU A 248 9.42 -10.77 -12.05
N GLY A 249 9.27 -11.38 -13.23
CA GLY A 249 9.76 -10.82 -14.48
C GLY A 249 9.10 -9.49 -14.82
N CYS A 250 7.80 -9.40 -14.64
CA CYS A 250 7.06 -8.16 -14.80
C CYS A 250 7.52 -7.07 -13.81
N ASN A 251 7.87 -7.44 -12.57
CA ASN A 251 8.48 -6.50 -11.61
C ASN A 251 9.82 -5.94 -12.09
N SER A 252 10.68 -6.79 -12.68
CA SER A 252 11.94 -6.32 -13.26
C SER A 252 11.74 -5.52 -14.55
N PHE A 253 10.69 -5.82 -15.31
CA PHE A 253 10.31 -5.02 -16.48
C PHE A 253 9.82 -3.62 -16.08
N VAL A 254 9.00 -3.51 -15.04
CA VAL A 254 8.56 -2.20 -14.57
C VAL A 254 9.73 -1.40 -13.97
N ASP A 255 10.72 -2.02 -13.32
CA ASP A 255 11.96 -1.36 -12.93
C ASP A 255 12.70 -0.77 -14.13
N TYR A 256 12.76 -1.49 -15.25
CA TYR A 256 13.34 -0.99 -16.50
C TYR A 256 12.57 0.22 -17.03
N GLU A 257 11.25 0.18 -17.03
CA GLU A 257 10.39 1.30 -17.45
C GLU A 257 10.54 2.51 -16.52
N ILE A 258 10.59 2.30 -15.21
CA ILE A 258 10.91 3.34 -14.22
C ILE A 258 12.29 3.94 -14.52
N GLY A 259 13.25 3.13 -14.96
CA GLY A 259 14.59 3.58 -15.35
C GLY A 259 14.56 4.68 -16.40
N LYS A 260 13.69 4.58 -17.43
CA LYS A 260 13.51 5.61 -18.47
C LYS A 260 13.04 6.94 -17.87
N VAL A 261 12.10 6.88 -16.93
CA VAL A 261 11.57 8.06 -16.24
C VAL A 261 12.65 8.69 -15.34
N LEU A 262 13.39 7.87 -14.57
CA LEU A 262 14.48 8.33 -13.71
C LEU A 262 15.62 8.98 -14.51
N ASP A 263 15.96 8.45 -15.70
CA ASP A 263 16.95 9.04 -16.57
C ASP A 263 16.48 10.41 -17.10
N LYS A 264 15.20 10.53 -17.45
CA LYS A 264 14.62 11.83 -17.86
C LYS A 264 14.58 12.83 -16.70
N ILE A 265 14.27 12.40 -15.49
CA ILE A 265 14.34 13.26 -14.28
C ILE A 265 15.76 13.80 -14.09
N ARG A 266 16.80 12.98 -14.27
CA ARG A 266 18.21 13.42 -14.15
C ARG A 266 18.56 14.49 -15.18
N GLU A 267 17.97 14.40 -16.37
CA GLU A 267 18.18 15.37 -17.46
C GLU A 267 17.45 16.68 -17.22
N THR A 268 16.17 16.65 -16.82
CA THR A 268 15.27 17.81 -16.86
C THR A 268 14.95 18.39 -15.47
N ALA A 269 15.00 17.57 -14.42
CA ALA A 269 14.62 17.94 -13.04
C ALA A 269 15.57 17.31 -12.00
N PRO A 270 16.91 17.51 -12.08
CA PRO A 270 17.89 16.80 -11.25
C PRO A 270 17.72 17.02 -9.75
N ASP A 271 17.19 18.18 -9.35
CA ASP A 271 16.94 18.58 -7.97
C ASP A 271 15.56 18.18 -7.44
N ALA A 272 14.74 17.54 -8.27
CA ALA A 272 13.39 17.13 -7.87
C ALA A 272 13.42 16.08 -6.75
N MET A 273 12.43 16.17 -5.86
CA MET A 273 12.14 15.07 -4.94
C MET A 273 11.50 13.93 -5.72
N VAL A 274 12.07 12.73 -5.60
CA VAL A 274 11.50 11.51 -6.19
C VAL A 274 11.12 10.57 -5.07
N ILE A 275 9.86 10.16 -5.06
CA ILE A 275 9.30 9.20 -4.10
C ILE A 275 8.94 7.94 -4.88
N TYR A 276 9.45 6.79 -4.46
CA TYR A 276 9.01 5.49 -4.96
C TYR A 276 8.34 4.69 -3.84
N THR A 277 7.20 4.08 -4.13
CA THR A 277 6.48 3.19 -3.21
C THR A 277 5.64 2.16 -3.96
N SER A 278 5.08 1.17 -3.25
CA SER A 278 3.99 0.30 -3.72
C SER A 278 2.75 0.53 -2.88
N ASP A 279 1.57 0.30 -3.41
CA ASP A 279 0.32 0.44 -2.64
C ASP A 279 0.18 -0.65 -1.56
N HIS A 280 0.57 -1.88 -1.84
CA HIS A 280 0.65 -3.00 -0.90
C HIS A 280 1.56 -4.10 -1.48
N GLY A 281 1.82 -5.14 -0.68
CA GLY A 281 2.50 -6.35 -1.15
C GLY A 281 1.55 -7.48 -1.54
N ASP A 282 2.07 -8.72 -1.52
CA ASP A 282 1.34 -9.97 -1.80
C ASP A 282 1.85 -11.07 -0.87
N MET A 283 1.00 -12.00 -0.49
CA MET A 283 1.38 -13.12 0.39
C MET A 283 2.31 -14.11 -0.30
N LEU A 284 2.21 -14.33 -1.60
CA LEU A 284 3.05 -15.23 -2.42
C LEU A 284 3.36 -16.58 -1.75
N GLY A 285 2.36 -17.15 -1.08
CA GLY A 285 2.46 -18.44 -0.39
C GLY A 285 2.94 -18.36 1.06
N ASN A 286 3.43 -17.22 1.54
CA ASN A 286 3.73 -17.03 2.96
C ASN A 286 2.46 -17.24 3.79
N HIS A 287 2.58 -17.89 4.96
CA HIS A 287 1.44 -18.32 5.77
C HIS A 287 0.40 -19.13 4.99
N ARG A 288 0.81 -19.83 3.91
CA ARG A 288 -0.07 -20.56 2.97
C ARG A 288 -1.14 -19.70 2.31
N LEU A 289 -0.95 -18.37 2.35
CA LEU A 289 -1.86 -17.38 1.78
C LEU A 289 -1.32 -16.89 0.43
N THR A 290 -2.23 -16.50 -0.45
CA THR A 290 -1.91 -15.90 -1.75
C THR A 290 -2.67 -14.60 -1.93
N SER A 291 -2.13 -13.67 -2.76
CA SER A 291 -2.75 -12.36 -2.97
C SER A 291 -2.79 -11.53 -1.66
N LYS A 292 -3.84 -10.75 -1.46
CA LYS A 292 -4.04 -9.78 -0.38
C LYS A 292 -5.43 -9.91 0.20
N ASN A 293 -5.59 -9.69 1.50
CA ASN A 293 -6.88 -9.68 2.20
C ASN A 293 -6.70 -9.15 3.64
N ALA A 294 -7.67 -9.44 4.53
CA ALA A 294 -7.72 -9.00 5.93
C ALA A 294 -6.59 -9.62 6.79
N ALA A 295 -5.36 -9.24 6.51
CA ALA A 295 -4.18 -9.59 7.29
C ALA A 295 -3.21 -8.40 7.34
N CYS A 296 -2.40 -8.35 8.40
CA CYS A 296 -1.41 -7.31 8.59
C CYS A 296 0.03 -7.88 8.63
N TYR A 297 0.25 -8.99 7.90
CA TYR A 297 1.59 -9.57 7.77
C TYR A 297 2.52 -8.65 6.99
N LYS A 298 3.82 -8.73 7.29
CA LYS A 298 4.83 -7.92 6.61
C LYS A 298 4.78 -8.05 5.08
N GLU A 299 4.39 -9.22 4.58
CA GLU A 299 4.32 -9.52 3.16
C GLU A 299 3.32 -8.64 2.39
N VAL A 300 2.24 -8.21 3.04
CA VAL A 300 1.23 -7.34 2.42
C VAL A 300 1.25 -5.91 2.95
N ALA A 301 1.65 -5.72 4.21
CA ALA A 301 1.56 -4.43 4.88
C ALA A 301 2.86 -3.62 4.87
N ASN A 302 4.04 -4.27 4.93
CA ASN A 302 5.34 -3.60 4.87
C ASN A 302 5.76 -3.40 3.41
N ILE A 303 5.73 -2.15 2.96
CA ILE A 303 5.92 -1.74 1.57
C ILE A 303 7.31 -1.11 1.34
N PRO A 304 7.85 -1.15 0.12
CA PRO A 304 9.02 -0.35 -0.20
C PRO A 304 8.68 1.15 -0.16
N LEU A 305 9.59 1.94 0.37
CA LEU A 305 9.55 3.41 0.31
C LEU A 305 10.98 3.94 0.15
N ILE A 306 11.22 4.64 -0.95
CA ILE A 306 12.51 5.26 -1.25
C ILE A 306 12.27 6.72 -1.61
N ILE A 307 13.01 7.65 -0.98
CA ILE A 307 12.87 9.08 -1.21
C ILE A 307 14.22 9.68 -1.57
N LYS A 308 14.38 10.16 -2.80
CA LYS A 308 15.49 11.02 -3.23
C LYS A 308 15.09 12.48 -2.96
N GLY A 309 15.95 13.23 -2.32
CA GLY A 309 15.72 14.65 -1.96
C GLY A 309 16.30 15.04 -0.61
N GLY A 310 16.98 14.10 0.05
CA GLY A 310 17.70 14.27 1.30
C GLY A 310 19.11 13.68 1.24
N GLU A 311 19.61 13.14 2.34
CA GLU A 311 20.93 12.51 2.41
C GLU A 311 20.96 11.20 1.61
N ALA A 312 21.89 11.09 0.65
CA ALA A 312 22.02 9.90 -0.20
C ALA A 312 22.53 8.67 0.57
N GLY A 313 22.04 7.49 0.21
CA GLY A 313 22.49 6.19 0.73
C GLY A 313 22.14 5.94 2.20
N LYS A 314 21.18 6.66 2.75
CA LYS A 314 20.73 6.48 4.14
C LYS A 314 19.62 5.47 4.25
N VAL A 315 19.53 4.88 5.43
CA VAL A 315 18.47 3.94 5.80
C VAL A 315 17.77 4.49 7.03
N VAL A 316 16.45 4.47 7.02
CA VAL A 316 15.59 4.86 8.14
C VAL A 316 14.83 3.64 8.62
N ASP A 317 15.02 3.28 9.90
CA ASP A 317 14.36 2.14 10.54
C ASP A 317 13.09 2.54 11.32
N TYR A 318 12.79 3.83 11.43
CA TYR A 318 11.58 4.30 12.11
C TYR A 318 10.32 4.03 11.28
N PRO A 319 9.17 3.79 11.92
CA PRO A 319 7.91 3.56 11.22
C PRO A 319 7.49 4.76 10.36
N ALA A 320 7.07 4.49 9.12
CA ALA A 320 6.48 5.44 8.18
C ALA A 320 5.19 4.87 7.60
N SER A 321 4.30 5.73 7.15
CA SER A 321 2.98 5.32 6.64
C SER A 321 2.61 6.07 5.35
N HIS A 322 1.78 5.46 4.52
CA HIS A 322 1.25 6.08 3.30
C HIS A 322 0.57 7.44 3.55
N ILE A 323 -0.15 7.60 4.69
CA ILE A 323 -0.79 8.90 5.00
C ILE A 323 0.19 10.03 5.22
N ASP A 324 1.49 9.72 5.44
CA ASP A 324 2.54 10.72 5.63
C ASP A 324 2.99 11.36 4.30
N LEU A 325 2.66 10.76 3.16
CA LEU A 325 3.10 11.23 1.83
C LEU A 325 2.44 12.57 1.46
N THR A 326 1.12 12.68 1.55
CA THR A 326 0.42 13.93 1.22
C THR A 326 0.89 15.12 2.07
N PRO A 327 0.98 15.05 3.43
CA PRO A 327 1.54 16.15 4.20
C PRO A 327 3.02 16.44 3.88
N THR A 328 3.81 15.44 3.51
CA THR A 328 5.21 15.63 3.07
C THR A 328 5.29 16.39 1.75
N ILE A 329 4.46 16.04 0.78
CA ILE A 329 4.36 16.73 -0.51
C ILE A 329 3.98 18.20 -0.31
N LEU A 330 2.95 18.47 0.50
CA LEU A 330 2.51 19.84 0.80
C LEU A 330 3.61 20.65 1.48
N ASP A 331 4.28 20.08 2.47
CA ASP A 331 5.38 20.73 3.22
C ASP A 331 6.57 21.05 2.31
N TYR A 332 6.97 20.09 1.46
CA TYR A 332 8.04 20.32 0.47
C TYR A 332 7.67 21.45 -0.50
N MET A 333 6.42 21.52 -0.94
CA MET A 333 5.91 22.61 -1.77
C MET A 333 5.78 23.94 -1.01
N GLY A 334 5.95 23.94 0.31
CA GLY A 334 5.86 25.13 1.17
C GLY A 334 4.42 25.56 1.44
N LEU A 335 3.50 24.62 1.32
CA LEU A 335 2.09 24.84 1.57
C LEU A 335 1.71 24.43 3.01
N PRO A 336 0.70 25.07 3.62
CA PRO A 336 0.24 24.68 4.94
C PRO A 336 -0.37 23.29 4.93
N ILE A 337 -0.02 22.48 5.93
CA ILE A 337 -0.64 21.16 6.15
C ILE A 337 -2.00 21.34 6.83
N PRO A 338 -3.12 20.99 6.17
CA PRO A 338 -4.44 21.11 6.77
C PRO A 338 -4.59 20.21 8.01
N LYS A 339 -5.23 20.74 9.07
CA LYS A 339 -5.43 20.00 10.33
C LYS A 339 -6.26 18.71 10.21
N MET A 340 -7.00 18.55 9.12
CA MET A 340 -7.81 17.36 8.85
C MET A 340 -6.95 16.19 8.33
N LEU A 341 -5.73 16.41 7.88
CA LEU A 341 -4.83 15.34 7.50
C LEU A 341 -4.41 14.56 8.74
N GLU A 342 -4.35 13.25 8.61
CA GLU A 342 -4.09 12.33 9.73
C GLU A 342 -2.64 11.86 9.77
N GLY A 343 -1.91 12.04 8.66
CA GLY A 343 -0.48 11.82 8.55
C GLY A 343 0.36 13.00 9.02
N LYS A 344 1.67 12.81 9.03
CA LYS A 344 2.68 13.82 9.41
C LYS A 344 3.67 14.03 8.27
N SER A 345 4.21 15.23 8.13
CA SER A 345 5.30 15.47 7.18
C SER A 345 6.57 14.73 7.59
N MET A 346 7.13 13.98 6.65
CA MET A 346 8.45 13.36 6.78
C MET A 346 9.61 14.29 6.38
N LEU A 347 9.33 15.52 5.93
CA LEU A 347 10.35 16.44 5.45
C LEU A 347 11.46 16.73 6.49
N PRO A 348 11.17 16.88 7.80
CA PRO A 348 12.23 16.99 8.81
C PRO A 348 13.16 15.78 8.83
N GLN A 349 12.64 14.56 8.67
CA GLN A 349 13.41 13.32 8.64
C GLN A 349 14.19 13.16 7.32
N ILE A 350 13.62 13.59 6.20
CA ILE A 350 14.30 13.60 4.90
C ILE A 350 15.53 14.51 4.95
N ASN A 351 15.45 15.64 5.67
CA ASN A 351 16.55 16.56 5.87
C ASN A 351 17.57 16.09 6.93
N CYS A 352 17.15 15.26 7.89
CA CYS A 352 17.99 14.68 8.93
C CYS A 352 17.42 13.34 9.37
N THR A 353 18.02 12.25 8.91
CA THR A 353 17.51 10.87 9.08
C THR A 353 17.41 10.39 10.53
N ASP A 354 18.09 11.09 11.45
CA ASP A 354 18.00 10.80 12.89
C ASP A 354 16.69 11.29 13.54
N ILE A 355 15.92 12.14 12.85
CA ILE A 355 14.64 12.64 13.35
C ILE A 355 13.57 11.56 13.22
N ARG A 356 12.98 11.21 14.35
CA ARG A 356 11.83 10.29 14.39
C ARG A 356 10.53 11.06 14.21
N ILE A 357 9.70 10.64 13.25
CA ILE A 357 8.38 11.24 12.98
C ILE A 357 7.27 10.45 13.67
N ASN A 358 7.31 9.13 13.58
CA ASN A 358 6.30 8.24 14.14
C ASN A 358 6.92 7.27 15.16
N ASP A 359 6.26 7.08 16.31
CA ASP A 359 6.59 6.03 17.27
C ASP A 359 5.92 4.71 16.89
N GLU A 360 4.77 4.82 16.24
CA GLU A 360 3.99 3.71 15.69
C GLU A 360 3.20 4.19 14.47
N VAL A 361 2.79 3.22 13.66
CA VAL A 361 1.89 3.43 12.52
C VAL A 361 0.69 2.49 12.62
N TYR A 362 -0.35 2.79 11.86
CA TYR A 362 -1.61 2.08 11.92
C TYR A 362 -2.00 1.56 10.55
N THR A 363 -2.50 0.34 10.53
CA THR A 363 -3.07 -0.32 9.35
C THR A 363 -4.49 -0.75 9.69
N GLU A 364 -5.39 -0.59 8.75
CA GLU A 364 -6.78 -1.00 8.89
C GLU A 364 -7.21 -1.95 7.78
N PHE A 365 -8.34 -2.58 7.96
CA PHE A 365 -9.06 -3.28 6.92
C PHE A 365 -10.54 -3.19 7.23
N THR A 366 -11.34 -2.92 6.22
CA THR A 366 -12.79 -2.88 6.34
C THR A 366 -13.40 -3.47 5.08
N ARG A 367 -14.18 -4.53 5.25
CA ARG A 367 -14.97 -5.14 4.18
C ARG A 367 -16.30 -5.55 4.79
N TYR A 368 -17.39 -5.28 4.11
CA TYR A 368 -18.74 -5.57 4.59
C TYR A 368 -19.54 -6.50 3.69
N GLU A 369 -19.03 -6.78 2.48
CA GLU A 369 -19.64 -7.68 1.51
C GLU A 369 -18.57 -8.44 0.71
N ALA A 370 -19.00 -9.43 -0.10
CA ALA A 370 -18.14 -10.07 -1.06
C ALA A 370 -17.85 -9.10 -2.20
N ASP A 371 -16.60 -8.88 -2.49
CA ASP A 371 -16.15 -8.10 -3.64
C ASP A 371 -15.57 -9.03 -4.74
N HIS A 372 -14.95 -8.41 -5.75
CA HIS A 372 -14.35 -9.12 -6.88
C HIS A 372 -13.24 -10.11 -6.50
N ASP A 373 -12.68 -10.03 -5.30
CA ASP A 373 -11.69 -11.00 -4.81
C ASP A 373 -12.33 -12.34 -4.44
N GLY A 374 -13.67 -12.43 -4.48
CA GLY A 374 -14.42 -13.66 -4.27
C GLY A 374 -14.42 -14.16 -2.82
N PHE A 375 -13.87 -13.40 -1.89
CA PHE A 375 -13.77 -13.75 -0.47
C PHE A 375 -14.50 -12.70 0.36
N GLY A 376 -15.73 -13.00 0.73
CA GLY A 376 -16.66 -12.03 1.27
C GLY A 376 -16.98 -12.16 2.75
N GLY A 377 -17.90 -11.29 3.17
CA GLY A 377 -18.39 -11.17 4.53
C GLY A 377 -17.79 -10.00 5.30
N LEU A 378 -18.39 -9.71 6.43
CA LEU A 378 -17.97 -8.59 7.28
C LEU A 378 -16.62 -8.89 7.93
N GLN A 379 -15.61 -8.12 7.56
CA GLN A 379 -14.27 -8.19 8.13
C GLN A 379 -13.82 -6.78 8.51
N MET A 380 -13.44 -6.60 9.75
CA MET A 380 -12.92 -5.34 10.25
C MET A 380 -11.68 -5.59 11.10
N MET A 381 -10.59 -4.96 10.75
CA MET A 381 -9.30 -5.08 11.41
C MET A 381 -8.76 -3.68 11.70
N ARG A 382 -8.13 -3.51 12.86
CA ARG A 382 -7.30 -2.36 13.20
C ARG A 382 -6.00 -2.85 13.80
N ALA A 383 -4.89 -2.38 13.29
CA ALA A 383 -3.57 -2.76 13.74
C ALA A 383 -2.74 -1.55 14.15
N VAL A 384 -1.87 -1.74 15.12
CA VAL A 384 -0.79 -0.83 15.49
C VAL A 384 0.54 -1.55 15.35
N ILE A 385 1.50 -0.90 14.73
CA ILE A 385 2.83 -1.44 14.46
C ILE A 385 3.85 -0.45 15.01
N SER A 386 4.64 -0.89 15.98
CA SER A 386 5.81 -0.19 16.52
C SER A 386 7.10 -0.82 15.99
N ASP A 387 8.25 -0.36 16.43
CA ASP A 387 9.55 -0.94 16.02
C ASP A 387 9.63 -2.45 16.26
N ARG A 388 9.04 -2.93 17.34
CA ARG A 388 9.18 -4.32 17.78
C ARG A 388 7.88 -5.09 17.79
N TYR A 389 6.77 -4.46 18.14
CA TYR A 389 5.52 -5.16 18.38
C TYR A 389 4.45 -4.77 17.40
N LYS A 390 3.65 -5.75 17.01
CA LYS A 390 2.45 -5.58 16.20
C LYS A 390 1.26 -6.17 16.92
N LEU A 391 0.22 -5.36 17.15
CA LEU A 391 -1.07 -5.82 17.64
C LEU A 391 -2.11 -5.64 16.58
N VAL A 392 -2.87 -6.69 16.27
CA VAL A 392 -3.97 -6.68 15.30
C VAL A 392 -5.25 -7.08 16.01
N ILE A 393 -6.23 -6.21 15.99
CA ILE A 393 -7.57 -6.46 16.53
C ILE A 393 -8.52 -6.76 15.38
N HIS A 394 -9.10 -7.96 15.39
CA HIS A 394 -10.17 -8.36 14.50
C HIS A 394 -11.51 -8.25 15.22
N LEU A 395 -12.43 -7.43 14.70
CA LEU A 395 -13.68 -7.15 15.42
C LEU A 395 -14.49 -8.41 15.70
N LEU A 396 -14.55 -9.34 14.75
CA LEU A 396 -15.40 -10.52 14.78
C LEU A 396 -14.61 -11.85 14.83
N ASP A 397 -13.30 -11.80 15.00
CA ASP A 397 -12.44 -12.98 15.02
C ASP A 397 -11.40 -12.88 16.14
N SER A 398 -10.46 -13.81 16.20
CA SER A 398 -9.36 -13.80 17.16
C SER A 398 -8.34 -12.73 16.84
N ASP A 399 -7.77 -12.12 17.89
CA ASP A 399 -6.75 -11.07 17.77
C ASP A 399 -5.35 -11.68 17.66
N GLU A 400 -4.40 -10.86 17.20
CA GLU A 400 -3.02 -11.28 16.99
C GLU A 400 -2.04 -10.31 17.66
N LEU A 401 -1.01 -10.85 18.30
CA LEU A 401 0.12 -10.08 18.83
C LEU A 401 1.43 -10.75 18.43
N TYR A 402 2.35 -9.98 17.84
CA TYR A 402 3.66 -10.45 17.44
C TYR A 402 4.77 -9.64 18.08
N ASP A 403 5.86 -10.32 18.49
CA ASP A 403 7.15 -9.76 18.83
C ASP A 403 8.06 -9.93 17.61
N MET A 404 8.10 -8.94 16.72
CA MET A 404 8.76 -8.99 15.42
C MET A 404 10.29 -9.12 15.53
N GLU A 405 10.87 -8.80 16.68
CA GLU A 405 12.30 -9.02 16.93
C GLU A 405 12.60 -10.50 17.18
N LYS A 406 11.74 -11.19 17.95
CA LYS A 406 11.91 -12.61 18.28
C LYS A 406 11.31 -13.55 17.24
N ASP A 407 10.32 -13.08 16.50
CA ASP A 407 9.55 -13.82 15.52
C ASP A 407 9.30 -12.96 14.28
N PRO A 408 10.36 -12.68 13.49
CA PRO A 408 10.26 -11.85 12.30
C PRO A 408 9.42 -12.49 11.18
N ALA A 409 9.08 -13.78 11.32
CA ALA A 409 8.20 -14.50 10.41
C ALA A 409 6.72 -14.48 10.82
N GLU A 410 6.40 -13.89 11.98
CA GLU A 410 5.03 -13.69 12.50
C GLU A 410 4.20 -14.98 12.64
N ILE A 411 4.87 -16.08 13.02
CA ILE A 411 4.22 -17.39 13.19
C ILE A 411 3.51 -17.50 14.53
N CYS A 412 4.20 -17.04 15.60
CA CYS A 412 3.77 -17.28 16.96
C CYS A 412 2.85 -16.17 17.50
N ASN A 413 1.55 -16.37 17.44
CA ASN A 413 0.59 -15.44 18.04
C ASN A 413 0.74 -15.41 19.57
N ARG A 414 1.10 -14.25 20.12
CA ARG A 414 1.35 -14.02 21.56
C ARG A 414 0.14 -13.43 22.30
N ILE A 415 -1.00 -13.29 21.65
CA ILE A 415 -2.16 -12.56 22.18
C ILE A 415 -2.64 -13.11 23.55
N GLN A 416 -2.55 -14.42 23.77
CA GLN A 416 -2.99 -15.08 25.00
C GLN A 416 -1.87 -15.24 26.06
N LYS A 417 -0.65 -14.77 25.76
CA LYS A 417 0.49 -14.94 26.68
C LYS A 417 0.51 -13.86 27.73
N GLU A 418 0.47 -14.27 29.01
CA GLU A 418 0.42 -13.35 30.15
C GLU A 418 1.67 -12.46 30.24
N GLU A 419 2.83 -12.98 29.90
CA GLU A 419 4.09 -12.24 29.86
C GLU A 419 4.10 -11.04 28.90
N TYR A 420 3.14 -10.97 27.96
CA TYR A 420 2.95 -9.86 27.03
C TYR A 420 1.78 -8.94 27.40
N SER A 421 1.12 -9.17 28.55
CA SER A 421 -0.12 -8.45 28.93
C SER A 421 0.06 -6.94 28.99
N GLU A 422 1.15 -6.45 29.55
CA GLU A 422 1.42 -5.01 29.68
C GLU A 422 1.56 -4.35 28.31
N ILE A 423 2.43 -4.88 27.45
CA ILE A 423 2.62 -4.32 26.08
C ILE A 423 1.37 -4.48 25.24
N ARG A 424 0.69 -5.63 25.30
CA ARG A 424 -0.58 -5.87 24.62
C ARG A 424 -1.63 -4.84 24.99
N ASN A 425 -1.82 -4.56 26.29
CA ASN A 425 -2.79 -3.59 26.79
C ASN A 425 -2.41 -2.16 26.36
N SER A 426 -1.12 -1.80 26.42
CA SER A 426 -0.63 -0.50 25.97
C SER A 426 -0.90 -0.28 24.46
N LEU A 427 -0.58 -1.26 23.62
CA LEU A 427 -0.84 -1.19 22.18
C LEU A 427 -2.34 -1.13 21.87
N HIS A 428 -3.14 -1.86 22.64
CA HIS A 428 -4.61 -1.79 22.50
C HIS A 428 -5.15 -0.42 22.85
N ASP A 429 -4.66 0.22 23.90
CA ASP A 429 -5.04 1.59 24.24
C ASP A 429 -4.70 2.57 23.10
N LYS A 430 -3.55 2.40 22.44
CA LYS A 430 -3.15 3.20 21.27
C LYS A 430 -4.11 3.01 20.07
N ILE A 431 -4.57 1.78 19.80
CA ILE A 431 -5.60 1.54 18.76
C ILE A 431 -6.89 2.29 19.11
N LEU A 432 -7.37 2.16 20.36
CA LEU A 432 -8.61 2.82 20.78
C LEU A 432 -8.50 4.36 20.73
N GLU A 433 -7.36 4.89 21.12
CA GLU A 433 -7.07 6.33 21.06
C GLU A 433 -7.01 6.81 19.60
N GLN A 434 -6.33 6.07 18.72
CA GLN A 434 -6.28 6.35 17.29
C GLN A 434 -7.68 6.40 16.69
N MET A 435 -8.51 5.36 16.93
CA MET A 435 -9.89 5.31 16.45
C MET A 435 -10.73 6.50 16.96
N ASN A 436 -10.54 6.93 18.21
CA ASN A 436 -11.23 8.10 18.74
C ASN A 436 -10.71 9.40 18.10
N ARG A 437 -9.41 9.54 17.90
CA ARG A 437 -8.77 10.72 17.30
C ARG A 437 -9.19 10.93 15.85
N THR A 438 -9.26 9.85 15.08
CA THR A 438 -9.65 9.89 13.66
C THR A 438 -11.17 9.81 13.46
N ARG A 439 -11.94 9.72 14.53
CA ARG A 439 -13.42 9.59 14.46
C ARG A 439 -13.87 8.40 13.64
N ASP A 440 -13.17 7.27 13.79
CA ASP A 440 -13.48 6.04 13.08
C ASP A 440 -14.96 5.66 13.27
N LEU A 441 -15.72 5.62 12.18
CA LEU A 441 -17.17 5.36 12.19
C LEU A 441 -17.52 3.99 12.79
N TYR A 442 -16.58 3.05 12.75
CA TYR A 442 -16.76 1.69 13.27
C TYR A 442 -16.43 1.59 14.77
N ARG A 443 -15.94 2.67 15.40
CA ARG A 443 -15.58 2.69 16.83
C ARG A 443 -16.77 2.43 17.72
N GLY A 444 -16.90 1.21 18.20
CA GLY A 444 -17.90 0.78 19.17
C GLY A 444 -17.25 0.16 20.41
N TYR A 445 -18.06 -0.20 21.39
CA TYR A 445 -17.56 -0.80 22.64
C TYR A 445 -16.85 -2.15 22.44
N GLN A 446 -17.24 -2.91 21.42
CA GLN A 446 -16.64 -4.22 21.09
C GLN A 446 -15.12 -4.13 20.87
N TRP A 447 -14.63 -3.02 20.34
CA TRP A 447 -13.20 -2.80 20.18
C TRP A 447 -12.46 -2.72 21.51
N ALA A 448 -13.11 -2.22 22.58
CA ALA A 448 -12.52 -2.13 23.91
C ALA A 448 -12.64 -3.44 24.71
N CYS A 449 -13.67 -4.25 24.46
CA CYS A 449 -13.97 -5.47 25.21
C CYS A 449 -13.36 -6.68 24.52
N ARG A 450 -12.19 -7.12 24.97
CA ARG A 450 -11.52 -8.31 24.44
C ARG A 450 -11.39 -9.37 25.52
N SER A 451 -11.50 -10.66 25.15
CA SER A 451 -11.48 -11.78 26.08
C SER A 451 -10.19 -11.87 26.93
N TRP A 452 -9.09 -11.35 26.41
CA TRP A 452 -7.79 -11.33 27.08
C TRP A 452 -7.56 -10.05 27.90
N ARG A 453 -8.50 -9.06 27.90
CA ARG A 453 -8.37 -7.80 28.61
C ARG A 453 -9.44 -7.67 29.69
N THR A 454 -9.00 -7.69 30.96
CA THR A 454 -9.90 -7.72 32.14
C THR A 454 -10.13 -6.35 32.78
N ASP A 455 -9.31 -5.33 32.43
CA ASP A 455 -9.39 -3.96 32.98
C ASP A 455 -10.28 -3.00 32.17
N LYS A 456 -10.90 -3.47 31.08
CA LYS A 456 -11.84 -2.71 30.25
C LYS A 456 -13.22 -3.34 30.30
N ASP A 457 -14.07 -2.76 31.11
CA ASP A 457 -15.50 -3.12 31.13
C ASP A 457 -16.27 -2.42 29.99
N PRO A 458 -17.39 -3.01 29.53
CA PRO A 458 -18.30 -2.33 28.63
C PRO A 458 -18.73 -0.97 29.21
N THR A 459 -18.41 0.11 28.55
CA THR A 459 -18.65 1.48 29.03
C THR A 459 -20.14 1.84 29.21
N TRP A 460 -21.04 0.92 28.91
CA TRP A 460 -22.49 1.08 29.01
C TRP A 460 -23.18 -0.06 29.77
N SER A 461 -22.47 -0.74 30.66
CA SER A 461 -23.13 -1.63 31.59
C SER A 461 -24.09 -0.78 32.45
N CYS A 462 -25.32 -1.21 32.56
CA CYS A 462 -26.34 -0.50 33.36
C CYS A 462 -25.95 -0.31 34.83
N LEU A 463 -24.93 -1.02 35.32
CA LEU A 463 -24.35 -0.85 36.65
C LEU A 463 -23.51 0.44 36.79
N LEU A 464 -23.05 1.01 35.68
CA LEU A 464 -22.26 2.26 35.68
C LEU A 464 -23.11 3.51 35.41
N TYR A 465 -24.39 3.37 35.07
CA TYR A 465 -25.29 4.49 34.93
C TYR A 465 -25.71 5.00 36.28
N THR A 466 -24.99 5.97 36.79
CA THR A 466 -25.31 6.66 38.05
C THR A 466 -26.37 7.71 37.85
N SER A 467 -26.81 8.01 36.62
CA SER A 467 -27.86 8.96 36.30
C SER A 467 -28.91 8.32 35.38
N PRO A 468 -30.19 8.37 35.71
CA PRO A 468 -31.26 7.91 34.84
C PRO A 468 -31.22 8.65 33.50
N SER A 469 -31.45 7.94 32.41
CA SER A 469 -31.56 8.58 31.10
C SER A 469 -32.73 9.59 31.11
N PRO A 470 -32.74 10.60 30.24
CA PRO A 470 -33.87 11.50 30.14
C PRO A 470 -35.22 10.79 29.92
N ARG A 471 -35.22 9.58 29.33
CA ARG A 471 -36.41 8.74 29.14
C ARG A 471 -36.89 8.10 30.44
N ASP A 472 -35.99 7.81 31.36
CA ASP A 472 -36.32 7.19 32.64
C ASP A 472 -36.87 8.21 33.64
N ARG A 473 -36.72 9.51 33.38
CA ARG A 473 -37.26 10.59 34.18
C ARG A 473 -38.74 10.93 33.85
N GLN A 474 -39.28 10.32 32.78
CA GLN A 474 -40.68 10.55 32.34
C GLN A 474 -41.62 9.42 32.77
N LYS A 475 -41.15 8.46 33.54
CA LYS A 475 -41.94 7.44 34.24
C LYS A 475 -41.95 7.76 35.74
#